data_d08bd00c27cfe18e89f653254eb15a15
#
_entry.id   d08bd00c27cfe18e89f653254eb15a15
#
_cell.length_a   1.000
_cell.length_b   1.000
_cell.length_c   1.000
_cell.angle_alpha   90.00
_cell.angle_beta   90.00
_cell.angle_gamma   90.00
#
_symmetry.space_group_name_H-M   'P 1'
#
loop_
_entity.id
_entity.type
_entity.pdbx_description
1 polymer ?
#
loop_
_entity_poly.entity_id
_entity_poly.type
_entity_poly.pdbx_seq_one_letter_code
_entity_poly.pdbx_strand_id
1 'polypeptide(L)'
;KGLADDGGLFIPKFLHKVDINELRGLEYNDLAKKVIYPFIGSFMSGTDLDKIIDQSYSVFRKKNVIDLIKVGDRSVLELFHGPTLAFKDVAMQLLGNFYEYYLNNQNEKLNIVVATSGDTGAAAIDAIKGKSNVNIFVLHPHNRVSSVQRKLMTTGKDKNVFNIAVNGNFDDCQ
;
A
#
# COMPACT_ATOMS: atom_id res chain seq x y z
N LYS A 1 -7.72 -13.13 -3.85
CA LYS A 1 -7.94 -13.37 -5.28
C LYS A 1 -7.74 -12.04 -6.01
N GLY A 2 -6.87 -11.97 -6.99
CA GLY A 2 -6.63 -10.75 -7.76
C GLY A 2 -7.76 -10.48 -8.77
N LEU A 3 -7.96 -11.42 -9.71
CA LEU A 3 -9.04 -11.36 -10.69
C LEU A 3 -10.19 -12.29 -10.31
N ALA A 4 -11.41 -11.93 -10.71
CA ALA A 4 -12.56 -12.80 -10.66
C ALA A 4 -12.44 -13.90 -11.72
N ASP A 5 -13.24 -14.96 -11.62
CA ASP A 5 -13.17 -16.12 -12.52
C ASP A 5 -13.57 -15.78 -13.97
N ASP A 6 -14.30 -14.68 -14.15
CA ASP A 6 -14.67 -14.11 -15.46
C ASP A 6 -13.62 -13.14 -16.02
N GLY A 7 -12.48 -12.94 -15.33
CA GLY A 7 -11.45 -11.99 -15.70
C GLY A 7 -11.68 -10.55 -15.26
N GLY A 8 -12.81 -10.27 -14.62
CA GLY A 8 -13.15 -8.95 -14.10
C GLY A 8 -12.50 -8.64 -12.75
N LEU A 9 -12.76 -7.45 -12.23
CA LEU A 9 -12.35 -7.02 -10.90
C LEU A 9 -13.52 -7.15 -9.91
N PHE A 10 -13.20 -7.50 -8.67
CA PHE A 10 -14.18 -7.43 -7.59
C PHE A 10 -14.45 -5.98 -7.24
N ILE A 11 -15.71 -5.60 -7.16
CA ILE A 11 -16.17 -4.29 -6.70
C ILE A 11 -17.13 -4.45 -5.52
N PRO A 12 -17.25 -3.48 -4.63
CA PRO A 12 -18.24 -3.52 -3.57
C PRO A 12 -19.67 -3.61 -4.15
N LYS A 13 -20.50 -4.49 -3.58
CA LYS A 13 -21.91 -4.60 -3.97
C LYS A 13 -22.69 -3.33 -3.65
N PHE A 14 -22.31 -2.65 -2.57
CA PHE A 14 -22.89 -1.39 -2.12
C PHE A 14 -21.80 -0.41 -1.74
N LEU A 15 -21.94 0.84 -2.16
CA LEU A 15 -21.13 1.94 -1.67
C LEU A 15 -21.83 2.55 -0.46
N HIS A 16 -21.19 2.50 0.68
CA HIS A 16 -21.71 3.10 1.91
C HIS A 16 -21.68 4.63 1.79
N LYS A 17 -22.81 5.26 2.08
CA LYS A 17 -22.86 6.72 2.20
C LYS A 17 -22.16 7.15 3.47
N VAL A 18 -21.31 8.13 3.35
CA VAL A 18 -20.58 8.72 4.48
C VAL A 18 -21.09 10.15 4.68
N ASP A 19 -21.52 10.49 5.89
CA ASP A 19 -21.85 11.87 6.23
C ASP A 19 -20.55 12.66 6.46
N ILE A 20 -20.28 13.63 5.59
CA ILE A 20 -19.09 14.50 5.68
C ILE A 20 -19.02 15.23 7.03
N ASN A 21 -20.17 15.55 7.65
CA ASN A 21 -20.17 16.22 8.94
C ASN A 21 -19.63 15.34 10.06
N GLU A 22 -19.81 14.04 9.97
CA GLU A 22 -19.23 13.08 10.92
C GLU A 22 -17.73 12.85 10.73
N LEU A 23 -17.17 13.27 9.60
CA LEU A 23 -15.75 13.14 9.29
C LEU A 23 -14.94 14.40 9.66
N ARG A 24 -15.62 15.54 9.87
CA ARG A 24 -14.95 16.81 10.15
C ARG A 24 -14.22 16.74 11.50
N GLY A 25 -12.96 17.16 11.49
CA GLY A 25 -12.13 17.25 12.69
C GLY A 25 -11.57 15.92 13.19
N LEU A 26 -11.82 14.80 12.48
CA LEU A 26 -11.18 13.54 12.81
C LEU A 26 -9.69 13.58 12.46
N GLU A 27 -8.87 12.96 13.29
CA GLU A 27 -7.50 12.61 12.97
C GLU A 27 -7.48 11.58 11.81
N TYR A 28 -6.38 11.50 11.08
CA TYR A 28 -6.30 10.65 9.89
C TYR A 28 -6.64 9.19 10.14
N ASN A 29 -6.14 8.60 11.23
CA ASN A 29 -6.40 7.20 11.56
C ASN A 29 -7.87 6.93 11.85
N ASP A 30 -8.55 7.82 12.58
CA ASP A 30 -9.98 7.71 12.86
C ASP A 30 -10.83 7.87 11.59
N LEU A 31 -10.41 8.79 10.71
CA LEU A 31 -11.01 8.96 9.39
C LEU A 31 -10.85 7.69 8.54
N ALA A 32 -9.64 7.14 8.48
CA ALA A 32 -9.34 5.91 7.74
C ALA A 32 -10.19 4.74 8.24
N LYS A 33 -10.29 4.55 9.56
CA LYS A 33 -11.14 3.55 10.18
C LYS A 33 -12.60 3.71 9.75
N LYS A 34 -13.14 4.92 9.88
CA LYS A 34 -14.56 5.18 9.57
C LYS A 34 -14.91 4.92 8.11
N VAL A 35 -13.97 5.22 7.20
CA VAL A 35 -14.14 4.99 5.76
C VAL A 35 -13.94 3.52 5.38
N ILE A 36 -13.00 2.83 6.00
CA ILE A 36 -12.62 1.45 5.61
C ILE A 36 -13.52 0.41 6.27
N TYR A 37 -13.93 0.62 7.53
CA TYR A 37 -14.66 -0.35 8.33
C TYR A 37 -15.90 -0.94 7.62
N PRO A 38 -16.74 -0.15 6.93
CA PRO A 38 -17.92 -0.67 6.21
C PRO A 38 -17.60 -1.69 5.11
N PHE A 39 -16.37 -1.70 4.57
CA PHE A 39 -15.95 -2.61 3.50
C PHE A 39 -15.32 -3.91 4.01
N ILE A 40 -14.99 -3.97 5.29
CA ILE A 40 -14.31 -5.12 5.89
C ILE A 40 -15.30 -6.22 6.29
N GLY A 41 -16.52 -5.84 6.66
CA GLY A 41 -17.55 -6.77 7.09
C GLY A 41 -17.13 -7.62 8.29
N SER A 42 -17.26 -8.94 8.17
CA SER A 42 -16.85 -9.91 9.21
C SER A 42 -15.38 -10.35 9.08
N PHE A 43 -14.61 -9.76 8.19
CA PHE A 43 -13.21 -10.17 7.94
C PHE A 43 -12.31 -9.97 9.16
N MET A 44 -12.50 -8.86 9.88
CA MET A 44 -11.75 -8.59 11.13
C MET A 44 -12.58 -7.75 12.10
N SER A 45 -12.15 -7.74 13.37
CA SER A 45 -12.75 -6.87 14.38
C SER A 45 -12.36 -5.40 14.17
N GLY A 46 -13.18 -4.47 14.68
CA GLY A 46 -12.82 -3.05 14.68
C GLY A 46 -11.53 -2.76 15.42
N THR A 47 -11.26 -3.49 16.51
CA THR A 47 -10.01 -3.37 17.27
C THR A 47 -8.78 -3.82 16.49
N ASP A 48 -8.90 -4.86 15.67
CA ASP A 48 -7.80 -5.30 14.82
C ASP A 48 -7.57 -4.34 13.67
N LEU A 49 -8.64 -3.76 13.11
CA LEU A 49 -8.52 -2.69 12.13
C LEU A 49 -7.79 -1.48 12.71
N ASP A 50 -8.10 -1.07 13.94
CA ASP A 50 -7.41 0.03 14.63
C ASP A 50 -5.89 -0.23 14.68
N LYS A 51 -5.50 -1.40 15.16
CA LYS A 51 -4.08 -1.80 15.24
C LYS A 51 -3.40 -1.77 13.87
N ILE A 52 -4.07 -2.28 12.83
CA ILE A 52 -3.54 -2.30 11.46
C ILE A 52 -3.37 -0.88 10.92
N ILE A 53 -4.34 0.01 11.12
CA ILE A 53 -4.27 1.41 10.71
C ILE A 53 -3.12 2.11 11.43
N ASP A 54 -3.05 1.99 12.75
CA ASP A 54 -2.00 2.61 13.55
C ASP A 54 -0.61 2.12 13.13
N GLN A 55 -0.43 0.81 12.95
CA GLN A 55 0.82 0.23 12.49
C GLN A 55 1.18 0.74 11.08
N SER A 56 0.22 0.81 10.17
CA SER A 56 0.45 1.21 8.79
C SER A 56 0.89 2.66 8.66
N TYR A 57 0.33 3.54 9.47
CA TYR A 57 0.61 4.97 9.36
C TYR A 57 1.64 5.49 10.36
N SER A 58 2.07 4.68 11.34
CA SER A 58 3.16 5.02 12.26
C SER A 58 4.51 5.22 11.56
N VAL A 59 4.71 4.64 10.38
CA VAL A 59 5.95 4.76 9.59
C VAL A 59 6.02 6.05 8.76
N PHE A 60 4.93 6.82 8.74
CA PHE A 60 4.91 8.10 8.03
C PHE A 60 5.64 9.19 8.83
N ARG A 61 6.25 10.12 8.12
CA ARG A 61 7.05 11.22 8.72
C ARG A 61 6.20 12.27 9.41
N LYS A 62 4.91 12.31 9.10
CA LYS A 62 3.93 13.23 9.69
C LYS A 62 2.78 12.46 10.32
N LYS A 63 2.33 12.93 11.50
CA LYS A 63 1.18 12.34 12.20
C LYS A 63 -0.08 12.36 11.34
N ASN A 64 -0.29 13.39 10.55
CA ASN A 64 -1.47 13.53 9.70
C ASN A 64 -1.39 12.69 8.41
N VAL A 65 -0.32 11.92 8.21
CA VAL A 65 -0.11 11.06 7.02
C VAL A 65 -0.06 11.87 5.72
N ILE A 66 -1.06 12.71 5.47
CA ILE A 66 -1.19 13.64 4.34
C ILE A 66 -1.46 15.05 4.87
N ASP A 67 -0.99 16.06 4.15
CA ASP A 67 -1.29 17.47 4.44
C ASP A 67 -1.96 18.15 3.26
N LEU A 68 -2.85 19.10 3.55
CA LEU A 68 -3.44 20.00 2.57
C LEU A 68 -2.91 21.41 2.83
N ILE A 69 -2.01 21.88 1.97
CA ILE A 69 -1.40 23.21 2.11
C ILE A 69 -1.97 24.20 1.11
N LYS A 70 -2.00 25.47 1.49
CA LYS A 70 -2.37 26.59 0.61
C LYS A 70 -1.14 27.15 -0.09
N VAL A 71 -1.22 27.28 -1.43
CA VAL A 71 -0.20 27.90 -2.27
C VAL A 71 -0.90 28.95 -3.15
N GLY A 72 -0.91 30.19 -2.69
CA GLY A 72 -1.70 31.24 -3.31
C GLY A 72 -3.21 30.94 -3.22
N ASP A 73 -3.88 30.91 -4.36
CA ASP A 73 -5.30 30.59 -4.52
C ASP A 73 -5.61 29.08 -4.64
N ARG A 74 -4.56 28.24 -4.67
CA ARG A 74 -4.68 26.80 -4.84
C ARG A 74 -4.48 26.06 -3.53
N SER A 75 -5.02 24.83 -3.48
CA SER A 75 -4.74 23.88 -2.41
C SER A 75 -3.96 22.70 -2.99
N VAL A 76 -2.87 22.33 -2.34
CA VAL A 76 -2.00 21.19 -2.72
C VAL A 76 -2.12 20.12 -1.67
N LEU A 77 -2.53 18.92 -2.10
CA LEU A 77 -2.56 17.73 -1.25
C LEU A 77 -1.20 17.03 -1.32
N GLU A 78 -0.46 17.04 -0.20
CA GLU A 78 0.86 16.41 -0.10
C GLU A 78 0.72 14.93 0.23
N LEU A 79 1.14 14.05 -0.68
CA LEU A 79 1.04 12.60 -0.54
C LEU A 79 2.41 11.90 -0.41
N PHE A 80 3.48 12.64 -0.14
CA PHE A 80 4.86 12.16 -0.15
C PHE A 80 5.49 12.02 1.24
N HIS A 81 4.68 11.89 2.29
CA HIS A 81 5.18 11.78 3.66
C HIS A 81 5.44 10.34 4.12
N GLY A 82 5.21 9.36 3.25
CA GLY A 82 5.47 7.95 3.51
C GLY A 82 6.95 7.56 3.38
N PRO A 83 7.28 6.29 3.66
CA PRO A 83 8.66 5.80 3.71
C PRO A 83 9.39 5.89 2.37
N THR A 84 8.71 5.72 1.24
CA THR A 84 9.31 5.77 -0.10
C THR A 84 9.09 7.10 -0.82
N LEU A 85 8.39 8.04 -0.20
CA LEU A 85 8.01 9.35 -0.75
C LEU A 85 7.01 9.27 -1.93
N ALA A 86 6.52 8.09 -2.25
CA ALA A 86 5.49 7.91 -3.26
C ALA A 86 4.10 7.95 -2.63
N PHE A 87 3.11 8.53 -3.33
CA PHE A 87 1.71 8.53 -2.85
C PHE A 87 1.17 7.12 -2.61
N LYS A 88 1.75 6.13 -3.27
CA LYS A 88 1.40 4.72 -3.13
C LYS A 88 1.62 4.16 -1.74
N ASP A 89 2.51 4.76 -0.95
CA ASP A 89 2.74 4.36 0.44
C ASP A 89 1.45 4.37 1.26
N VAL A 90 0.56 5.32 1.00
CA VAL A 90 -0.73 5.45 1.71
C VAL A 90 -1.56 4.17 1.63
N ALA A 91 -1.64 3.55 0.45
CA ALA A 91 -2.37 2.31 0.27
C ALA A 91 -1.51 1.07 0.55
N MET A 92 -0.24 1.06 0.12
CA MET A 92 0.61 -0.13 0.21
C MET A 92 0.95 -0.52 1.65
N GLN A 93 1.20 0.44 2.55
CA GLN A 93 1.45 0.13 3.97
C GLN A 93 0.24 -0.57 4.60
N LEU A 94 -0.96 -0.09 4.32
CA LEU A 94 -2.19 -0.71 4.80
C LEU A 94 -2.40 -2.10 4.19
N LEU A 95 -2.21 -2.24 2.88
CA LEU A 95 -2.36 -3.50 2.16
C LEU A 95 -1.38 -4.56 2.68
N GLY A 96 -0.11 -4.19 2.91
CA GLY A 96 0.90 -5.10 3.47
C GLY A 96 0.53 -5.64 4.84
N ASN A 97 -0.04 -4.80 5.70
CA ASN A 97 -0.50 -5.20 7.03
C ASN A 97 -1.80 -6.03 6.98
N PHE A 98 -2.69 -5.78 6.02
CA PHE A 98 -3.84 -6.66 5.77
C PHE A 98 -3.42 -8.06 5.32
N TYR A 99 -2.44 -8.18 4.41
CA TYR A 99 -1.91 -9.48 4.02
C TYR A 99 -1.32 -10.23 5.21
N GLU A 100 -0.50 -9.56 6.01
CA GLU A 100 0.09 -10.20 7.20
C GLU A 100 -0.97 -10.69 8.18
N TYR A 101 -1.98 -9.88 8.47
CA TYR A 101 -3.11 -10.27 9.33
C TYR A 101 -3.84 -11.49 8.78
N TYR A 102 -4.20 -11.47 7.50
CA TYR A 102 -4.93 -12.57 6.87
C TYR A 102 -4.12 -13.87 6.86
N LEU A 103 -2.89 -13.81 6.40
CA LEU A 103 -2.03 -14.99 6.25
C LEU A 103 -1.65 -15.61 7.59
N ASN A 104 -1.44 -14.81 8.61
CA ASN A 104 -1.20 -15.32 9.97
C ASN A 104 -2.41 -16.09 10.52
N ASN A 105 -3.62 -15.57 10.26
CA ASN A 105 -4.85 -16.23 10.71
C ASN A 105 -5.17 -17.52 9.95
N GLN A 106 -4.73 -17.64 8.70
CA GLN A 106 -4.96 -18.83 7.86
C GLN A 106 -3.77 -19.81 7.90
N ASN A 107 -2.65 -19.43 8.49
CA ASN A 107 -1.39 -20.17 8.40
C ASN A 107 -0.95 -20.46 6.96
N GLU A 108 -1.15 -19.47 6.08
CA GLU A 108 -0.84 -19.56 4.66
C GLU A 108 0.36 -18.69 4.30
N LYS A 109 0.94 -18.95 3.12
CA LYS A 109 2.00 -18.13 2.51
C LYS A 109 1.56 -17.59 1.17
N LEU A 110 2.00 -16.38 0.85
CA LEU A 110 1.68 -15.70 -0.40
C LEU A 110 2.95 -15.29 -1.14
N ASN A 111 2.99 -15.53 -2.45
CA ASN A 111 3.97 -14.94 -3.35
C ASN A 111 3.28 -13.83 -4.17
N ILE A 112 3.80 -12.62 -4.06
CA ILE A 112 3.31 -11.46 -4.79
C ILE A 112 4.29 -11.19 -5.94
N VAL A 113 3.77 -11.04 -7.15
CA VAL A 113 4.55 -10.61 -8.32
C VAL A 113 4.11 -9.20 -8.70
N VAL A 114 5.07 -8.30 -8.87
CA VAL A 114 4.82 -6.89 -9.19
C VAL A 114 5.65 -6.49 -10.41
N ALA A 115 5.02 -6.02 -11.46
CA ALA A 115 5.71 -5.27 -12.53
C ALA A 115 5.71 -3.78 -12.16
N THR A 116 6.86 -3.12 -12.31
CA THR A 116 6.99 -1.72 -11.89
C THR A 116 7.88 -0.91 -12.81
N SER A 117 7.55 0.36 -12.97
CA SER A 117 8.44 1.38 -13.55
C SER A 117 9.23 2.16 -12.48
N GLY A 118 9.06 1.82 -11.17
CA GLY A 118 9.83 2.41 -10.07
C GLY A 118 9.03 2.57 -8.77
N ASP A 119 8.15 3.55 -8.69
CA ASP A 119 7.47 3.95 -7.44
C ASP A 119 6.63 2.83 -6.82
N THR A 120 5.85 2.13 -7.64
CA THR A 120 4.99 1.04 -7.13
C THR A 120 5.83 -0.09 -6.54
N GLY A 121 6.92 -0.46 -7.19
CA GLY A 121 7.82 -1.50 -6.69
C GLY A 121 8.48 -1.09 -5.37
N ALA A 122 8.96 0.15 -5.28
CA ALA A 122 9.56 0.65 -4.04
C ALA A 122 8.56 0.65 -2.88
N ALA A 123 7.34 1.15 -3.09
CA ALA A 123 6.29 1.17 -2.07
C ALA A 123 5.83 -0.25 -1.67
N ALA A 124 5.70 -1.17 -2.63
CA ALA A 124 5.32 -2.55 -2.37
C ALA A 124 6.41 -3.30 -1.59
N ILE A 125 7.68 -3.12 -1.94
CA ILE A 125 8.80 -3.70 -1.20
C ILE A 125 8.80 -3.19 0.24
N ASP A 126 8.67 -1.89 0.43
CA ASP A 126 8.71 -1.31 1.78
C ASP A 126 7.57 -1.84 2.66
N ALA A 127 6.39 -2.02 2.10
CA ALA A 127 5.22 -2.54 2.80
C ALA A 127 5.31 -4.04 3.14
N ILE A 128 6.09 -4.82 2.35
CA ILE A 128 6.14 -6.30 2.47
C ILE A 128 7.45 -6.79 3.10
N LYS A 129 8.55 -6.04 3.00
CA LYS A 129 9.85 -6.44 3.55
C LYS A 129 9.73 -6.88 5.01
N GLY A 130 10.43 -7.96 5.34
CA GLY A 130 10.47 -8.51 6.71
C GLY A 130 9.22 -9.28 7.16
N LYS A 131 8.13 -9.30 6.39
CA LYS A 131 6.94 -10.10 6.72
C LYS A 131 7.19 -11.59 6.44
N SER A 132 6.86 -12.46 7.40
CA SER A 132 7.26 -13.88 7.37
C SER A 132 6.48 -14.73 6.37
N ASN A 133 5.23 -14.36 6.10
CA ASN A 133 4.32 -15.17 5.29
C ASN A 133 4.11 -14.62 3.86
N VAL A 134 4.85 -13.59 3.46
CA VAL A 134 4.76 -12.98 2.14
C VAL A 134 6.14 -12.90 1.50
N ASN A 135 6.27 -13.41 0.28
CA ASN A 135 7.41 -13.12 -0.58
C ASN A 135 6.96 -12.13 -1.67
N ILE A 136 7.86 -11.22 -2.06
CA ILE A 136 7.60 -10.28 -3.15
C ILE A 136 8.68 -10.39 -4.23
N PHE A 137 8.23 -10.58 -5.47
CA PHE A 137 9.06 -10.63 -6.68
C PHE A 137 8.76 -9.37 -7.50
N VAL A 138 9.74 -8.50 -7.65
CA VAL A 138 9.58 -7.21 -8.33
C VAL A 138 10.34 -7.22 -9.65
N LEU A 139 9.58 -7.19 -10.74
CA LEU A 139 10.10 -7.12 -12.10
C LEU A 139 10.19 -5.65 -12.52
N HIS A 140 11.36 -5.21 -12.93
CA HIS A 140 11.57 -3.85 -13.42
C HIS A 140 12.45 -3.82 -14.68
N PRO A 141 12.24 -2.86 -15.59
CA PRO A 141 13.04 -2.79 -16.83
C PRO A 141 14.49 -2.38 -16.51
N HIS A 142 15.44 -3.16 -17.05
CA HIS A 142 16.86 -2.93 -16.81
C HIS A 142 17.29 -1.56 -17.36
N ASN A 143 17.95 -0.76 -16.50
CA ASN A 143 18.43 0.59 -16.82
C ASN A 143 17.35 1.60 -17.26
N ARG A 144 16.06 1.32 -17.05
CA ARG A 144 14.94 2.21 -17.41
C ARG A 144 14.13 2.69 -16.19
N VAL A 145 14.69 2.52 -15.02
CA VAL A 145 14.18 3.06 -13.75
C VAL A 145 15.18 4.10 -13.26
N SER A 146 14.71 5.18 -12.62
CA SER A 146 15.60 6.20 -12.09
C SER A 146 16.56 5.61 -11.04
N SER A 147 17.75 6.21 -10.90
CA SER A 147 18.76 5.70 -9.96
C SER A 147 18.27 5.71 -8.51
N VAL A 148 17.43 6.66 -8.13
CA VAL A 148 16.84 6.76 -6.79
C VAL A 148 15.85 5.62 -6.57
N GLN A 149 14.89 5.42 -7.48
CA GLN A 149 13.91 4.36 -7.38
C GLN A 149 14.57 2.97 -7.38
N ARG A 150 15.57 2.77 -8.25
CA ARG A 150 16.35 1.53 -8.24
C ARG A 150 17.01 1.27 -6.90
N LYS A 151 17.65 2.27 -6.30
CA LYS A 151 18.27 2.14 -4.97
C LYS A 151 17.24 1.80 -3.90
N LEU A 152 16.09 2.45 -3.90
CA LEU A 152 15.00 2.14 -2.96
C LEU A 152 14.55 0.68 -3.05
N MET A 153 14.52 0.10 -4.24
CA MET A 153 14.12 -1.29 -4.43
C MET A 153 15.23 -2.29 -4.11
N THR A 154 16.50 -1.99 -4.43
CA THR A 154 17.56 -3.00 -4.51
C THR A 154 18.59 -2.96 -3.38
N THR A 155 18.53 -2.00 -2.46
CA THR A 155 19.49 -1.88 -1.34
C THR A 155 19.06 -2.61 -0.07
N GLY A 156 17.78 -3.00 0.03
CA GLY A 156 17.28 -3.85 1.13
C GLY A 156 17.92 -5.24 1.12
N LYS A 157 18.03 -5.84 2.32
CA LYS A 157 18.61 -7.19 2.53
C LYS A 157 17.58 -8.19 3.02
N ASP A 158 16.31 -7.86 2.92
CA ASP A 158 15.22 -8.70 3.41
C ASP A 158 15.10 -9.97 2.58
N LYS A 159 15.05 -11.12 3.26
CA LYS A 159 15.08 -12.45 2.63
C LYS A 159 13.85 -12.77 1.80
N ASN A 160 12.76 -12.05 2.00
CA ASN A 160 11.49 -12.23 1.31
C ASN A 160 11.30 -11.26 0.14
N VAL A 161 12.34 -10.51 -0.25
CA VAL A 161 12.30 -9.53 -1.35
C VAL A 161 13.23 -9.96 -2.48
N PHE A 162 12.67 -10.13 -3.68
CA PHE A 162 13.40 -10.56 -4.86
C PHE A 162 13.23 -9.53 -5.99
N ASN A 163 14.33 -8.89 -6.39
CA ASN A 163 14.34 -7.93 -7.50
C ASN A 163 14.85 -8.59 -8.76
N ILE A 164 14.12 -8.45 -9.87
CA ILE A 164 14.42 -9.06 -11.16
C ILE A 164 14.47 -7.95 -12.21
N ALA A 165 15.67 -7.70 -12.75
CA ALA A 165 15.85 -6.78 -13.86
C ALA A 165 15.55 -7.49 -15.18
N VAL A 166 14.58 -7.01 -15.93
CA VAL A 166 14.15 -7.57 -17.22
C VAL A 166 14.79 -6.77 -18.36
N ASN A 167 15.38 -7.44 -19.32
CA ASN A 167 15.88 -6.79 -20.54
C ASN A 167 14.70 -6.46 -21.45
N GLY A 168 14.15 -5.26 -21.30
CA GLY A 168 12.94 -4.82 -22.01
C GLY A 168 12.44 -3.47 -21.48
N ASN A 169 11.18 -3.20 -21.75
CA ASN A 169 10.46 -2.04 -21.23
C ASN A 169 9.49 -2.47 -20.09
N PHE A 170 8.64 -1.56 -19.64
CA PHE A 170 7.66 -1.85 -18.59
C PHE A 170 6.60 -2.87 -19.02
N ASP A 171 6.16 -2.81 -20.28
CA ASP A 171 5.13 -3.73 -20.81
C ASP A 171 5.69 -5.17 -20.89
N ASP A 172 7.00 -5.30 -21.15
CA ASP A 172 7.68 -6.61 -21.11
C ASP A 172 7.78 -7.20 -19.69
N CYS A 173 7.68 -6.36 -18.66
CA CYS A 173 7.62 -6.83 -17.26
C CYS A 173 6.22 -7.32 -16.88
N GLN A 174 5.16 -6.76 -17.46
CA GLN A 174 3.77 -7.14 -17.22
C GLN A 174 3.41 -8.43 -17.95
#